data_fde7cf945989813ae7fdbba33522609f
#
_entry.id   fde7cf945989813ae7fdbba33522609f
#
_cell.length_a   1.000
_cell.length_b   1.000
_cell.length_c   1.000
_cell.angle_alpha   90.00
_cell.angle_beta   90.00
_cell.angle_gamma   90.00
#
_symmetry.space_group_name_H-M   'P 1'
#
loop_
_entity.id
_entity.type
_entity.pdbx_description
1 polymer ?
#
loop_
_entity_poly.entity_id
_entity_poly.type
_entity_poly.pdbx_seq_one_letter_code
_entity_poly.pdbx_strand_id
1 'polypeptide(L)'
;LLYGDVTVVRPPTGAEAEGWLITVGGTPKEILAHDPEFTYDKLLEAAELARRLGAQVMGLGAFTKVVGDAGVTVARKASLPITTGNSYSASGALWAAHDAVDRLGLLERDDDGVIRGRAMVVGATGAIGSVCARLLALASDELWLVSPESAKLLALKHDIEESGPRAV
;
A
#
# COMPACT_ATOMS: atom_id res chain seq x y z
N LEU A 1 13.12 11.71 15.99
CA LEU A 1 14.19 11.05 16.75
C LEU A 1 14.54 9.71 16.09
N LEU A 2 15.84 9.44 15.92
CA LEU A 2 16.30 8.10 15.51
C LEU A 2 15.96 7.13 16.65
N TYR A 3 15.19 6.08 16.35
CA TYR A 3 14.78 5.06 17.31
C TYR A 3 15.73 3.85 17.29
N GLY A 4 16.22 3.49 16.12
CA GLY A 4 17.16 2.38 15.95
C GLY A 4 17.64 2.28 14.51
N ASP A 5 18.70 1.54 14.34
CA ASP A 5 19.24 1.14 13.07
C ASP A 5 18.99 -0.35 12.82
N VAL A 6 18.76 -0.70 11.58
CA VAL A 6 18.68 -2.08 11.11
C VAL A 6 19.92 -2.34 10.28
N THR A 7 20.91 -2.93 10.92
CA THR A 7 22.16 -3.30 10.26
C THR A 7 21.93 -4.48 9.33
N VAL A 8 22.15 -4.30 8.08
CA VAL A 8 22.20 -5.28 6.98
C VAL A 8 21.12 -6.37 6.98
N VAL A 9 20.13 -6.18 6.14
CA VAL A 9 19.20 -7.24 5.72
C VAL A 9 19.74 -7.88 4.45
N ARG A 10 19.93 -9.20 4.46
CA ARG A 10 20.40 -9.98 3.30
C ARG A 10 19.35 -10.97 2.85
N PRO A 11 18.57 -10.68 1.80
CA PRO A 11 17.70 -11.67 1.18
C PRO A 11 18.52 -12.75 0.43
N PRO A 12 17.89 -13.89 0.06
CA PRO A 12 18.56 -14.97 -0.67
C PRO A 12 19.20 -14.53 -2.01
N THR A 13 18.78 -13.41 -2.57
CA THR A 13 19.33 -12.83 -3.80
C THR A 13 20.72 -12.24 -3.62
N GLY A 14 21.22 -12.13 -2.38
CA GLY A 14 22.53 -11.55 -2.07
C GLY A 14 22.57 -10.02 -2.04
N ALA A 15 21.44 -9.34 -2.27
CA ALA A 15 21.37 -7.90 -2.08
C ALA A 15 21.53 -7.54 -0.59
N GLU A 16 22.07 -6.35 -0.31
CA GLU A 16 22.19 -5.86 1.06
C GLU A 16 21.37 -4.57 1.20
N ALA A 17 20.67 -4.42 2.32
CA ALA A 17 19.96 -3.22 2.68
C ALA A 17 20.24 -2.84 4.13
N GLU A 18 20.46 -1.57 4.36
CA GLU A 18 20.51 -0.96 5.70
C GLU A 18 19.25 -0.13 5.91
N GLY A 19 18.83 0.03 7.15
CA GLY A 19 17.63 0.78 7.46
C GLY A 19 17.72 1.51 8.79
N TRP A 20 16.91 2.54 8.92
CA TRP A 20 16.77 3.32 10.14
C TRP A 20 15.31 3.46 10.51
N LEU A 21 15.01 3.29 11.78
CA LEU A 21 13.70 3.56 12.34
C LEU A 21 13.70 4.98 12.92
N ILE A 22 12.92 5.85 12.31
CA ILE A 22 12.79 7.25 12.74
C ILE A 22 11.41 7.43 13.35
N THR A 23 11.35 7.80 14.62
CA THR A 23 10.10 8.05 15.33
C THR A 23 9.69 9.50 15.18
N VAL A 24 8.49 9.72 14.67
CA VAL A 24 7.77 10.99 14.76
C VAL A 24 6.94 10.94 16.05
N GLY A 25 7.26 11.79 17.02
CA GLY A 25 6.63 11.79 18.33
C GLY A 25 5.15 12.20 18.26
N GLY A 26 4.37 11.62 19.15
CA GLY A 26 2.93 11.88 19.32
C GLY A 26 2.12 10.59 19.35
N THR A 27 1.02 10.60 20.09
CA THR A 27 0.01 9.55 20.01
C THR A 27 -0.81 9.72 18.73
N PRO A 28 -1.48 8.66 18.21
CA PRO A 28 -2.38 8.79 17.06
C PRO A 28 -3.44 9.88 17.25
N LYS A 29 -3.95 10.03 18.47
CA LYS A 29 -4.95 11.04 18.79
C LYS A 29 -4.38 12.46 18.69
N GLU A 30 -3.17 12.68 19.18
CA GLU A 30 -2.48 13.98 19.09
C GLU A 30 -2.14 14.32 17.63
N ILE A 31 -1.59 13.36 16.89
CA ILE A 31 -1.26 13.55 15.47
C ILE A 31 -2.50 13.93 14.65
N LEU A 32 -3.64 13.28 14.89
CA LEU A 32 -4.89 13.58 14.18
C LEU A 32 -5.61 14.83 14.68
N ALA A 33 -5.28 15.34 15.87
CA ALA A 33 -5.88 16.56 16.44
C ALA A 33 -5.18 17.84 15.96
N HIS A 34 -3.95 17.75 15.44
CA HIS A 34 -3.24 18.88 14.88
C HIS A 34 -3.62 19.16 13.43
N ASP A 35 -3.33 20.36 12.96
CA ASP A 35 -3.37 20.69 11.54
C ASP A 35 -2.46 19.73 10.75
N PRO A 36 -2.88 19.22 9.60
CA PRO A 36 -2.05 18.35 8.76
C PRO A 36 -0.66 18.94 8.45
N GLU A 37 -0.53 20.24 8.27
CA GLU A 37 0.77 20.89 8.01
C GLU A 37 1.78 20.65 9.13
N PHE A 38 1.35 20.66 10.39
CA PHE A 38 2.23 20.34 11.52
C PHE A 38 2.85 18.94 11.37
N THR A 39 2.03 17.96 10.99
CA THR A 39 2.51 16.60 10.77
C THR A 39 3.39 16.49 9.53
N TYR A 40 3.06 17.21 8.46
CA TYR A 40 3.89 17.26 7.25
C TYR A 40 5.28 17.80 7.55
N ASP A 41 5.40 18.89 8.33
CA ASP A 41 6.68 19.45 8.73
C ASP A 41 7.53 18.43 9.51
N LYS A 42 6.92 17.69 10.44
CA LYS A 42 7.61 16.64 11.19
C LYS A 42 8.07 15.49 10.29
N LEU A 43 7.27 15.12 9.29
CA LEU A 43 7.64 14.09 8.32
C LEU A 43 8.77 14.55 7.39
N LEU A 44 8.78 15.83 7.02
CA LEU A 44 9.85 16.42 6.22
C LEU A 44 11.17 16.53 7.02
N GLU A 45 11.10 16.89 8.31
CA GLU A 45 12.26 16.81 9.22
C GLU A 45 12.81 15.38 9.31
N ALA A 46 11.92 14.37 9.41
CA ALA A 46 12.30 12.97 9.42
C ALA A 46 12.93 12.52 8.10
N ALA A 47 12.39 12.97 6.98
CA ALA A 47 12.93 12.70 5.64
C ALA A 47 14.34 13.28 5.46
N GLU A 48 14.56 14.50 5.94
CA GLU A 48 15.88 15.12 5.89
C GLU A 48 16.88 14.40 6.82
N LEU A 49 16.45 13.94 7.99
CA LEU A 49 17.28 13.08 8.85
C LEU A 49 17.62 11.77 8.14
N ALA A 50 16.63 11.09 7.53
CA ALA A 50 16.85 9.86 6.79
C ALA A 50 17.89 10.05 5.66
N ARG A 51 17.74 11.13 4.88
CA ARG A 51 18.70 11.48 3.82
C ARG A 51 20.12 11.67 4.35
N ARG A 52 20.27 12.36 5.48
CA ARG A 52 21.60 12.57 6.13
C ARG A 52 22.21 11.26 6.63
N LEU A 53 21.39 10.28 7.02
CA LEU A 53 21.85 8.95 7.39
C LEU A 53 22.22 8.07 6.20
N GLY A 54 21.94 8.51 4.96
CA GLY A 54 22.24 7.78 3.75
C GLY A 54 21.05 7.02 3.15
N ALA A 55 19.85 7.18 3.69
CA ALA A 55 18.67 6.54 3.13
C ALA A 55 18.37 7.03 1.70
N GLN A 56 18.01 6.10 0.84
CA GLN A 56 17.63 6.35 -0.55
C GLN A 56 16.11 6.41 -0.74
N VAL A 57 15.34 5.92 0.22
CA VAL A 57 13.88 5.92 0.23
C VAL A 57 13.40 5.95 1.68
N MET A 58 12.27 6.58 1.95
CA MET A 58 11.63 6.57 3.25
C MET A 58 10.22 6.01 3.16
N GLY A 59 9.90 5.03 4.00
CA GLY A 59 8.55 4.48 4.14
C GLY A 59 7.76 5.18 5.25
N LEU A 60 6.57 5.67 4.93
CA LEU A 60 5.63 6.17 5.94
C LEU A 60 4.91 4.99 6.60
N GLY A 61 5.12 4.82 7.90
CA GLY A 61 4.54 3.75 8.70
C GLY A 61 3.43 4.23 9.63
N ALA A 62 2.70 3.29 10.20
CA ALA A 62 1.64 3.50 11.17
C ALA A 62 0.65 4.61 10.75
N PHE A 63 0.35 5.54 11.65
CA PHE A 63 -0.62 6.61 11.42
C PHE A 63 -0.09 7.78 10.57
N THR A 64 1.21 7.86 10.33
CA THR A 64 1.79 8.97 9.56
C THR A 64 1.28 9.02 8.11
N LYS A 65 0.89 7.88 7.55
CA LYS A 65 0.34 7.77 6.19
C LYS A 65 -1.14 8.17 6.07
N VAL A 66 -1.87 8.33 7.18
CA VAL A 66 -3.32 8.64 7.14
C VAL A 66 -3.61 10.12 7.42
N VAL A 67 -2.61 10.91 7.76
CA VAL A 67 -2.76 12.35 7.95
C VAL A 67 -2.90 13.04 6.60
N GLY A 68 -3.94 13.82 6.46
CA GLY A 68 -4.19 14.62 5.25
C GLY A 68 -4.41 13.76 3.99
N ASP A 69 -3.49 13.86 3.05
CA ASP A 69 -3.58 13.26 1.71
C ASP A 69 -2.81 11.95 1.52
N ALA A 70 -2.68 11.17 2.56
CA ALA A 70 -2.00 9.87 2.54
C ALA A 70 -0.51 9.94 2.12
N GLY A 71 0.14 11.05 2.40
CA GLY A 71 1.57 11.26 2.17
C GLY A 71 1.93 11.87 0.80
N VAL A 72 0.96 12.25 -0.01
CA VAL A 72 1.21 12.86 -1.34
C VAL A 72 1.94 14.20 -1.19
N THR A 73 1.52 15.06 -0.26
CA THR A 73 2.20 16.34 0.01
C THR A 73 3.62 16.10 0.50
N VAL A 74 3.83 15.15 1.41
CA VAL A 74 5.17 14.82 1.90
C VAL A 74 6.05 14.31 0.75
N ALA A 75 5.52 13.42 -0.11
CA ALA A 75 6.26 12.89 -1.24
C ALA A 75 6.68 13.96 -2.27
N ARG A 76 5.88 15.01 -2.42
CA ARG A 76 6.22 16.13 -3.32
C ARG A 76 7.26 17.09 -2.74
N LYS A 77 7.28 17.27 -1.42
CA LYS A 77 8.15 18.23 -0.73
C LYS A 77 9.46 17.60 -0.21
N ALA A 78 9.50 16.29 0.00
CA ALA A 78 10.65 15.60 0.57
C ALA A 78 11.86 15.56 -0.38
N SER A 79 13.05 15.53 0.21
CA SER A 79 14.34 15.47 -0.50
C SER A 79 14.76 14.07 -0.93
N LEU A 80 13.94 13.05 -0.63
CA LEU A 80 14.13 11.66 -1.06
C LEU A 80 12.77 11.02 -1.40
N PRO A 81 12.75 9.93 -2.19
CA PRO A 81 11.52 9.22 -2.51
C PRO A 81 10.77 8.75 -1.25
N ILE A 82 9.46 9.00 -1.24
CA ILE A 82 8.57 8.58 -0.16
C ILE A 82 7.68 7.45 -0.68
N THR A 83 7.51 6.41 0.13
CA THR A 83 6.58 5.30 -0.14
C THR A 83 5.71 5.02 1.08
N THR A 84 4.66 4.26 0.87
CA THR A 84 3.85 3.68 1.96
C THR A 84 3.89 2.16 1.83
N GLY A 85 3.61 1.44 2.90
CA GLY A 85 3.53 -0.02 2.86
C GLY A 85 2.29 -0.58 2.12
N ASN A 86 1.46 0.26 1.52
CA ASN A 86 0.16 -0.17 0.96
C ASN A 86 0.30 -1.16 -0.19
N SER A 87 1.21 -0.94 -1.13
CA SER A 87 1.43 -1.86 -2.26
C SER A 87 1.93 -3.22 -1.78
N TYR A 88 2.86 -3.23 -0.84
CA TYR A 88 3.37 -4.47 -0.25
C TYR A 88 2.30 -5.19 0.57
N SER A 89 1.49 -4.44 1.34
CA SER A 89 0.37 -5.00 2.10
C SER A 89 -0.70 -5.60 1.18
N ALA A 90 -1.01 -4.95 0.06
CA ALA A 90 -1.93 -5.48 -0.95
C ALA A 90 -1.41 -6.78 -1.56
N SER A 91 -0.15 -6.80 -1.97
CA SER A 91 0.49 -8.01 -2.52
C SER A 91 0.49 -9.15 -1.51
N GLY A 92 0.88 -8.89 -0.26
CA GLY A 92 0.90 -9.89 0.80
C GLY A 92 -0.48 -10.45 1.13
N ALA A 93 -1.52 -9.60 1.14
CA ALA A 93 -2.90 -10.04 1.35
C ALA A 93 -3.40 -10.94 0.22
N LEU A 94 -3.12 -10.57 -1.03
CA LEU A 94 -3.51 -11.37 -2.20
C LEU A 94 -2.75 -12.71 -2.26
N TRP A 95 -1.46 -12.68 -1.94
CA TRP A 95 -0.65 -13.91 -1.86
C TRP A 95 -1.17 -14.86 -0.77
N ALA A 96 -1.47 -14.34 0.41
CA ALA A 96 -2.00 -15.15 1.50
C ALA A 96 -3.38 -15.73 1.15
N ALA A 97 -4.25 -14.94 0.53
CA ALA A 97 -5.55 -15.41 0.08
C ALA A 97 -5.41 -16.49 -1.00
N HIS A 98 -4.55 -16.27 -2.00
CA HIS A 98 -4.28 -17.23 -3.06
C HIS A 98 -3.73 -18.55 -2.48
N ASP A 99 -2.71 -18.50 -1.64
CA ASP A 99 -2.10 -19.69 -1.01
C ASP A 99 -3.15 -20.48 -0.19
N ALA A 100 -4.01 -19.77 0.55
CA ALA A 100 -5.06 -20.41 1.33
C ALA A 100 -6.09 -21.13 0.44
N VAL A 101 -6.56 -20.49 -0.62
CA VAL A 101 -7.57 -21.07 -1.53
C VAL A 101 -6.98 -22.24 -2.33
N ASP A 102 -5.71 -22.14 -2.75
CA ASP A 102 -4.97 -23.19 -3.43
C ASP A 102 -4.81 -24.44 -2.54
N ARG A 103 -4.36 -24.26 -1.30
CA ARG A 103 -4.23 -25.35 -0.31
C ARG A 103 -5.56 -26.04 0.03
N LEU A 104 -6.65 -25.31 -0.07
CA LEU A 104 -8.00 -25.84 0.12
C LEU A 104 -8.53 -26.58 -1.11
N GLY A 105 -7.81 -26.58 -2.23
CA GLY A 105 -8.22 -27.19 -3.49
C GLY A 105 -9.42 -26.47 -4.13
N LEU A 106 -9.60 -25.18 -3.85
CA LEU A 106 -10.72 -24.37 -4.34
C LEU A 106 -10.36 -23.53 -5.56
N LEU A 107 -9.09 -23.59 -6.02
CA LEU A 107 -8.64 -22.88 -7.22
C LEU A 107 -8.87 -23.76 -8.46
N GLU A 108 -9.83 -23.35 -9.26
CA GLU A 108 -9.95 -23.82 -10.64
C GLU A 108 -9.30 -22.80 -11.56
N ARG A 109 -8.46 -23.27 -12.49
CA ARG A 109 -7.82 -22.43 -13.50
C ARG A 109 -8.22 -22.91 -14.88
N ASP A 110 -8.40 -21.96 -15.80
CA ASP A 110 -8.53 -22.28 -17.22
C ASP A 110 -7.15 -22.58 -17.85
N ASP A 111 -7.15 -22.91 -19.13
CA ASP A 111 -5.93 -23.22 -19.89
C ASP A 111 -4.98 -22.03 -19.99
N ASP A 112 -5.48 -20.81 -19.84
CA ASP A 112 -4.71 -19.56 -19.80
C ASP A 112 -4.21 -19.20 -18.39
N GLY A 113 -4.48 -20.07 -17.39
CA GLY A 113 -4.06 -19.88 -15.99
C GLY A 113 -4.92 -18.91 -15.19
N VAL A 114 -6.06 -18.49 -15.75
CA VAL A 114 -7.01 -17.59 -15.08
C VAL A 114 -7.78 -18.37 -14.02
N ILE A 115 -7.96 -17.74 -12.87
CA ILE A 115 -8.75 -18.29 -11.79
C ILE A 115 -10.22 -18.22 -12.19
N ARG A 116 -10.84 -19.40 -12.33
CA ARG A 116 -12.27 -19.51 -12.55
C ARG A 116 -12.99 -19.30 -11.24
N GLY A 117 -13.66 -18.18 -11.13
CA GLY A 117 -14.42 -17.86 -9.93
C GLY A 117 -14.68 -16.39 -9.74
N ARG A 118 -15.39 -16.10 -8.68
CA ARG A 118 -15.78 -14.76 -8.28
C ARG A 118 -14.92 -14.28 -7.14
N ALA A 119 -14.36 -13.09 -7.27
CA ALA A 119 -13.67 -12.40 -6.20
C ALA A 119 -14.51 -11.21 -5.70
N MET A 120 -14.40 -10.90 -4.42
CA MET A 120 -15.04 -9.72 -3.83
C MET A 120 -14.03 -8.90 -3.04
N VAL A 121 -14.00 -7.59 -3.28
CA VAL A 121 -13.18 -6.65 -2.51
C VAL A 121 -14.07 -5.72 -1.71
N VAL A 122 -14.05 -5.89 -0.40
CA VAL A 122 -14.73 -4.99 0.54
C VAL A 122 -13.78 -3.85 0.93
N GLY A 123 -14.25 -2.62 0.84
CA GLY A 123 -13.40 -1.43 0.97
C GLY A 123 -12.61 -1.11 -0.30
N ALA A 124 -13.18 -1.41 -1.46
CA ALA A 124 -12.53 -1.32 -2.77
C ALA A 124 -12.01 0.08 -3.12
N THR A 125 -12.58 1.16 -2.58
CA THR A 125 -12.13 2.54 -2.81
C THR A 125 -10.97 2.97 -1.91
N GLY A 126 -10.59 2.15 -0.93
CA GLY A 126 -9.44 2.41 -0.06
C GLY A 126 -8.10 2.18 -0.75
N ALA A 127 -7.01 2.70 -0.16
CA ALA A 127 -5.67 2.65 -0.73
C ALA A 127 -5.15 1.21 -1.00
N ILE A 128 -5.49 0.25 -0.14
CA ILE A 128 -5.14 -1.17 -0.33
C ILE A 128 -6.19 -1.84 -1.22
N GLY A 129 -7.49 -1.62 -0.94
CA GLY A 129 -8.59 -2.24 -1.67
C GLY A 129 -8.57 -1.96 -3.16
N SER A 130 -8.26 -0.73 -3.58
CA SER A 130 -8.19 -0.36 -5.00
C SER A 130 -7.04 -1.06 -5.74
N VAL A 131 -5.92 -1.29 -5.08
CA VAL A 131 -4.81 -2.08 -5.65
C VAL A 131 -5.20 -3.55 -5.76
N CYS A 132 -5.79 -4.12 -4.69
CA CYS A 132 -6.29 -5.50 -4.72
C CYS A 132 -7.34 -5.69 -5.83
N ALA A 133 -8.27 -4.74 -5.97
CA ALA A 133 -9.31 -4.80 -7.00
C ALA A 133 -8.72 -4.84 -8.42
N ARG A 134 -7.76 -3.97 -8.72
CA ARG A 134 -7.08 -3.95 -10.02
C ARG A 134 -6.33 -5.25 -10.33
N LEU A 135 -5.65 -5.82 -9.33
CA LEU A 135 -4.92 -7.08 -9.50
C LEU A 135 -5.87 -8.28 -9.66
N LEU A 136 -6.94 -8.33 -8.86
CA LEU A 136 -7.94 -9.41 -8.98
C LEU A 136 -8.74 -9.34 -10.28
N ALA A 137 -8.97 -8.15 -10.81
CA ALA A 137 -9.61 -8.00 -12.13
C ALA A 137 -8.81 -8.65 -13.27
N LEU A 138 -7.49 -8.76 -13.13
CA LEU A 138 -6.63 -9.46 -14.09
C LEU A 138 -6.63 -10.98 -13.91
N ALA A 139 -7.04 -11.47 -12.74
CA ALA A 139 -6.89 -12.86 -12.33
C ALA A 139 -8.22 -13.62 -12.13
N SER A 140 -9.37 -12.95 -12.12
CA SER A 140 -10.69 -13.55 -11.82
C SER A 140 -11.66 -13.34 -12.96
N ASP A 141 -12.61 -14.28 -13.13
CA ASP A 141 -13.67 -14.18 -14.15
C ASP A 141 -14.65 -13.04 -13.85
N GLU A 142 -14.96 -12.85 -12.56
CA GLU A 142 -15.91 -11.86 -12.09
C GLU A 142 -15.38 -11.21 -10.81
N LEU A 143 -15.46 -9.89 -10.74
CA LEU A 143 -15.02 -9.12 -9.59
C LEU A 143 -16.15 -8.25 -9.04
N TRP A 144 -16.41 -8.39 -7.75
CA TRP A 144 -17.37 -7.59 -7.01
C TRP A 144 -16.66 -6.54 -6.17
N LEU A 145 -17.04 -5.28 -6.37
CA LEU A 145 -16.47 -4.15 -5.66
C LEU A 145 -17.49 -3.62 -4.65
N VAL A 146 -17.11 -3.53 -3.39
CA VAL A 146 -17.98 -3.05 -2.31
C VAL A 146 -17.34 -1.86 -1.61
N SER A 147 -18.04 -0.73 -1.56
CA SER A 147 -17.65 0.47 -0.83
C SER A 147 -18.87 1.36 -0.56
N PRO A 148 -18.89 2.12 0.55
CA PRO A 148 -19.91 3.14 0.78
C PRO A 148 -19.75 4.39 -0.12
N GLU A 149 -18.61 4.58 -0.78
CA GLU A 149 -18.30 5.75 -1.60
C GLU A 149 -18.66 5.51 -3.08
N SER A 150 -19.95 5.59 -3.41
CA SER A 150 -20.49 5.21 -4.74
C SER A 150 -19.78 5.88 -5.91
N ALA A 151 -19.49 7.19 -5.83
CA ALA A 151 -18.82 7.91 -6.91
C ALA A 151 -17.40 7.39 -7.17
N LYS A 152 -16.62 7.14 -6.11
CA LYS A 152 -15.27 6.56 -6.23
C LYS A 152 -15.32 5.11 -6.70
N LEU A 153 -16.36 4.38 -6.31
CA LEU A 153 -16.55 3.00 -6.73
C LEU A 153 -16.79 2.90 -8.24
N LEU A 154 -17.66 3.77 -8.78
CA LEU A 154 -17.92 3.84 -10.22
C LEU A 154 -16.68 4.27 -11.01
N ALA A 155 -15.92 5.24 -10.50
CA ALA A 155 -14.66 5.64 -11.12
C ALA A 155 -13.65 4.49 -11.14
N LEU A 156 -13.49 3.77 -10.03
CA LEU A 156 -12.61 2.60 -9.98
C LEU A 156 -13.03 1.50 -10.94
N LYS A 157 -14.34 1.22 -11.03
CA LYS A 157 -14.88 0.26 -11.99
C LYS A 157 -14.50 0.65 -13.42
N HIS A 158 -14.76 1.90 -13.80
CA HIS A 158 -14.45 2.43 -15.13
C HIS A 158 -12.95 2.31 -15.45
N ASP A 159 -12.08 2.73 -14.54
CA ASP A 159 -10.63 2.61 -14.71
C ASP A 159 -10.17 1.15 -14.91
N ILE A 160 -10.79 0.19 -14.20
CA ILE A 160 -10.47 -1.23 -14.33
C ILE A 160 -10.93 -1.74 -15.71
N GLU A 161 -12.13 -1.40 -16.13
CA GLU A 161 -12.71 -1.80 -17.44
C GLU A 161 -11.91 -1.21 -18.62
N GLU A 162 -11.42 0.02 -18.50
CA GLU A 162 -10.56 0.62 -19.53
C GLU A 162 -9.13 0.04 -19.57
N SER A 163 -8.61 -0.42 -18.41
CA SER A 163 -7.22 -0.88 -18.28
C SER A 163 -7.05 -2.38 -18.49
N GLY A 164 -8.11 -3.16 -18.46
CA GLY A 164 -8.08 -4.61 -18.43
C GLY A 164 -8.89 -5.29 -19.52
N PRO A 165 -8.54 -6.54 -19.88
CA PRO A 165 -9.28 -7.33 -20.86
C PRO A 165 -10.56 -7.97 -20.32
N ARG A 166 -10.98 -7.72 -19.07
CA ARG A 166 -12.07 -8.43 -18.40
C ARG A 166 -13.07 -7.50 -17.75
N ALA A 167 -14.34 -7.93 -17.77
CA ALA A 167 -15.47 -7.21 -17.19
C ALA A 167 -15.46 -7.24 -15.65
N VAL A 168 -15.86 -6.15 -15.04
CA VAL A 168 -16.03 -5.95 -13.59
C VAL A 168 -17.52 -5.88 -13.26
#